data_69cf39018022d8d29c1651dc4d1aec27
#
_entry.id   69cf39018022d8d29c1651dc4d1aec27
#
_cell.length_a   1.000
_cell.length_b   1.000
_cell.length_c   1.000
_cell.angle_alpha   90.00
_cell.angle_beta   90.00
_cell.angle_gamma   90.00
#
_symmetry.space_group_name_H-M   'P 1'
#
loop_
_entity.id
_entity.type
_entity.pdbx_description
1 polymer ?
#
loop_
_entity_poly.entity_id
_entity_poly.type
_entity_poly.pdbx_seq_one_letter_code
_entity_poly.pdbx_strand_id
1 'polypeptide(L)'
;MKYLIALTLLIAMSACSDSQPTSSQNATTRLSQSLQNGGEEFAAVVKGQPLQFPQDHAAHPEFRQEWWYLTANLKNEQGQDIGLQWTQFRVSLDNKLTPQHGWQTGQLFMAHAAVTSESQHEVAERWERQHPELADVANSPLQVFLHNWRWQSQSDQLLPATLTVKDDKFEYQLSLSSDAPIHKQGQQGYSQKHATQPIASYYYSQPFIKISGKVRINDTWHMVQGEGWLDREWSSQFLDKSQAGWDWFALTINPDEKLMVYRLRGNPDYVYANIMNRDGSQQQFNNTNVTLKVTETFSKAGHNYPIGWQLSISDTPIDLEVKAINSNSEMALSLPYWEGPVTVTGSHQGIGYLEMTGY
;
A
#
# COMPACT_ATOMS: atom_id res chain seq x y z
N MET A 1 72.56 46.60 26.10
CA MET A 1 71.38 47.45 26.05
C MET A 1 70.51 46.88 24.96
N LYS A 2 69.45 46.19 25.36
CA LYS A 2 68.61 45.38 24.49
C LYS A 2 67.20 46.03 24.45
N TYR A 3 66.77 46.47 23.31
CA TYR A 3 65.40 47.00 23.14
C TYR A 3 64.52 45.84 22.70
N LEU A 4 63.49 45.53 23.49
CA LEU A 4 62.42 44.60 23.16
C LEU A 4 61.32 45.39 22.42
N ILE A 5 61.03 45.01 21.19
CA ILE A 5 59.89 45.56 20.45
C ILE A 5 58.73 44.56 20.67
N ALA A 6 57.68 45.04 21.36
CA ALA A 6 56.43 44.32 21.51
C ALA A 6 55.55 44.56 20.26
N LEU A 7 55.26 43.50 19.53
CA LEU A 7 54.35 43.56 18.37
C LEU A 7 52.93 43.25 18.85
N THR A 8 52.07 44.23 18.90
CA THR A 8 50.66 44.09 19.26
C THR A 8 49.87 43.62 18.04
N LEU A 9 49.36 42.37 18.10
CA LEU A 9 48.49 41.81 17.08
C LEU A 9 47.04 42.27 17.36
N LEU A 10 46.48 43.13 16.54
CA LEU A 10 45.06 43.46 16.52
C LEU A 10 44.31 42.34 15.82
N ILE A 11 43.56 41.56 16.56
CA ILE A 11 42.58 40.62 15.99
C ILE A 11 41.30 41.40 15.77
N ALA A 12 40.96 41.65 14.51
CA ALA A 12 39.65 42.17 14.10
C ALA A 12 38.64 41.04 14.26
N MET A 13 37.76 41.13 15.23
CA MET A 13 36.56 40.29 15.30
C MET A 13 35.58 40.77 14.24
N SER A 14 35.49 40.06 13.14
CA SER A 14 34.41 40.17 12.19
C SER A 14 33.13 39.67 12.83
N ALA A 15 32.15 40.53 12.97
CA ALA A 15 30.83 40.19 13.45
C ALA A 15 30.23 39.08 12.57
N CYS A 16 29.86 37.96 13.21
CA CYS A 16 28.95 36.99 12.60
C CYS A 16 27.62 37.70 12.35
N SER A 17 27.24 37.86 11.12
CA SER A 17 25.89 38.20 10.75
C SER A 17 25.00 37.06 11.20
N ASP A 18 23.93 37.38 11.90
CA ASP A 18 22.83 36.46 12.19
C ASP A 18 22.28 35.86 10.89
N SER A 19 22.76 34.69 10.54
CA SER A 19 22.02 33.81 9.64
C SER A 19 20.82 33.29 10.43
N GLN A 20 19.67 33.92 10.20
CA GLN A 20 18.40 33.32 10.59
C GLN A 20 18.43 31.82 10.21
N PRO A 21 18.01 30.90 11.08
CA PRO A 21 17.82 29.52 10.69
C PRO A 21 16.72 29.56 9.63
N THR A 22 17.11 29.32 8.38
CA THR A 22 16.15 28.89 7.37
C THR A 22 15.42 27.72 7.96
N SER A 23 14.15 27.89 8.26
CA SER A 23 13.24 26.82 8.61
C SER A 23 13.40 25.78 7.52
N SER A 24 14.11 24.70 7.82
CA SER A 24 14.01 23.47 7.06
C SER A 24 12.57 23.03 7.24
N GLN A 25 11.68 23.46 6.35
CA GLN A 25 10.47 22.75 6.09
C GLN A 25 10.95 21.38 5.61
N ASN A 26 11.02 20.43 6.54
CA ASN A 26 11.05 19.02 6.22
C ASN A 26 9.74 18.77 5.49
N ALA A 27 9.77 18.91 4.17
CA ALA A 27 8.68 18.53 3.32
C ALA A 27 8.55 17.01 3.48
N THR A 28 7.63 16.59 4.35
CA THR A 28 7.27 15.19 4.49
C THR A 28 6.83 14.73 3.10
N THR A 29 7.65 13.93 2.45
CA THR A 29 7.35 13.45 1.10
C THR A 29 6.18 12.48 1.22
N ARG A 30 5.04 12.86 0.70
CA ARG A 30 3.85 12.00 0.72
C ARG A 30 4.07 10.81 -0.21
N LEU A 31 3.50 9.64 0.13
CA LEU A 31 3.59 8.43 -0.70
C LEU A 31 3.17 8.72 -2.16
N SER A 32 2.07 9.46 -2.34
CA SER A 32 1.59 9.87 -3.67
C SER A 32 2.62 10.67 -4.47
N GLN A 33 3.41 11.54 -3.82
CA GLN A 33 4.47 12.33 -4.48
C GLN A 33 5.64 11.45 -4.93
N SER A 34 5.99 10.43 -4.14
CA SER A 34 7.05 9.47 -4.51
C SER A 34 6.69 8.68 -5.77
N LEU A 35 5.41 8.40 -5.96
CA LEU A 35 4.88 7.62 -7.09
C LEU A 35 4.61 8.45 -8.36
N GLN A 36 4.68 9.79 -8.29
CA GLN A 36 4.48 10.70 -9.43
C GLN A 36 5.69 10.80 -10.37
N ASN A 37 6.88 10.44 -9.91
CA ASN A 37 8.08 10.57 -10.73
C ASN A 37 8.05 9.57 -11.89
N GLY A 38 8.01 10.07 -13.12
CA GLY A 38 8.00 9.26 -14.33
C GLY A 38 9.26 8.41 -14.48
N GLY A 39 9.12 7.30 -15.15
CA GLY A 39 10.16 6.33 -15.44
C GLY A 39 10.33 6.10 -16.93
N GLU A 40 10.59 7.15 -17.72
CA GLU A 40 10.75 7.04 -19.19
C GLU A 40 11.85 6.03 -19.60
N GLU A 41 12.76 5.73 -18.67
CA GLU A 41 13.81 4.74 -18.86
C GLU A 41 13.37 3.29 -18.58
N PHE A 42 12.17 3.08 -18.02
CA PHE A 42 11.64 1.78 -17.62
C PHE A 42 10.59 1.27 -18.62
N ALA A 43 10.25 -0.02 -18.50
CA ALA A 43 9.22 -0.63 -19.34
C ALA A 43 7.87 0.07 -19.16
N ALA A 44 7.16 0.27 -20.25
CA ALA A 44 5.81 0.83 -20.24
C ALA A 44 4.76 -0.27 -20.09
N VAL A 45 3.66 0.03 -19.41
CA VAL A 45 2.49 -0.84 -19.37
C VAL A 45 1.75 -0.77 -20.72
N VAL A 46 1.60 -1.91 -21.38
CA VAL A 46 1.05 -2.01 -22.74
C VAL A 46 -0.35 -2.62 -22.69
N LYS A 47 -1.31 -1.89 -23.25
CA LYS A 47 -2.70 -2.37 -23.36
C LYS A 47 -2.79 -3.61 -24.25
N GLY A 48 -3.51 -4.63 -23.77
CA GLY A 48 -3.71 -5.89 -24.49
C GLY A 48 -2.62 -6.94 -24.25
N GLN A 49 -1.58 -6.64 -23.50
CA GLN A 49 -0.64 -7.65 -23.05
C GLN A 49 -1.28 -8.48 -21.93
N PRO A 50 -1.39 -9.81 -22.08
CA PRO A 50 -2.00 -10.65 -21.08
C PRO A 50 -1.06 -10.87 -19.88
N LEU A 51 -1.64 -10.92 -18.68
CA LEU A 51 -0.93 -11.40 -17.49
C LEU A 51 -0.66 -12.90 -17.60
N GLN A 52 0.54 -13.32 -17.20
CA GLN A 52 1.02 -14.69 -17.28
C GLN A 52 1.29 -15.27 -15.90
N PHE A 53 0.57 -16.32 -15.53
CA PHE A 53 0.75 -16.97 -14.25
C PHE A 53 1.43 -18.33 -14.43
N PRO A 54 2.35 -18.70 -13.51
CA PRO A 54 2.67 -18.05 -12.23
C PRO A 54 3.67 -16.90 -12.29
N GLN A 55 4.25 -16.58 -13.45
CA GLN A 55 5.37 -15.64 -13.61
C GLN A 55 5.07 -14.27 -13.00
N ASP A 56 3.88 -13.74 -13.22
CA ASP A 56 3.48 -12.40 -12.74
C ASP A 56 3.15 -12.35 -11.23
N HIS A 57 3.33 -13.46 -10.50
CA HIS A 57 3.35 -13.42 -9.04
C HIS A 57 4.68 -12.88 -8.50
N ALA A 58 5.75 -13.01 -9.26
CA ALA A 58 7.11 -12.63 -8.91
C ALA A 58 7.42 -11.14 -9.19
N ALA A 59 8.69 -10.75 -9.12
CA ALA A 59 9.13 -9.40 -9.36
C ALA A 59 9.26 -9.08 -10.86
N HIS A 60 9.01 -7.81 -11.21
CA HIS A 60 9.13 -7.25 -12.55
C HIS A 60 10.20 -6.15 -12.58
N PRO A 61 11.48 -6.50 -12.54
CA PRO A 61 12.57 -5.53 -12.37
C PRO A 61 12.69 -4.53 -13.52
N GLU A 62 12.11 -4.81 -14.69
CA GLU A 62 12.03 -3.90 -15.83
C GLU A 62 11.06 -2.73 -15.60
N PHE A 63 10.14 -2.86 -14.65
CA PHE A 63 9.26 -1.77 -14.21
C PHE A 63 9.86 -1.03 -13.02
N ARG A 64 9.55 0.25 -12.91
CA ARG A 64 10.10 1.10 -11.88
C ARG A 64 9.63 0.73 -10.48
N GLN A 65 8.36 0.35 -10.33
CA GLN A 65 7.75 0.10 -9.02
C GLN A 65 6.71 -1.00 -9.07
N GLU A 66 6.60 -1.71 -7.98
CA GLU A 66 5.58 -2.74 -7.78
C GLU A 66 5.35 -2.98 -6.29
N TRP A 67 4.21 -3.62 -5.97
CA TRP A 67 3.89 -4.02 -4.62
C TRP A 67 3.10 -5.31 -4.53
N TRP A 68 3.28 -5.98 -3.43
CA TRP A 68 2.48 -7.05 -2.87
C TRP A 68 1.78 -6.47 -1.67
N TYR A 69 0.45 -6.39 -1.69
CA TYR A 69 -0.34 -5.70 -0.70
C TYR A 69 -1.44 -6.61 -0.18
N LEU A 70 -1.39 -6.93 1.12
CA LEU A 70 -2.40 -7.73 1.81
C LEU A 70 -3.09 -6.90 2.87
N THR A 71 -4.42 -6.92 2.85
CA THR A 71 -5.27 -6.51 3.95
C THR A 71 -6.07 -7.70 4.48
N ALA A 72 -6.38 -7.70 5.77
CA ALA A 72 -7.16 -8.76 6.39
C ALA A 72 -8.13 -8.22 7.45
N ASN A 73 -9.34 -8.73 7.41
CA ASN A 73 -10.36 -8.55 8.42
C ASN A 73 -10.52 -9.85 9.20
N LEU A 74 -10.04 -9.86 10.43
CA LEU A 74 -9.97 -11.05 11.29
C LEU A 74 -10.79 -10.85 12.56
N LYS A 75 -11.13 -11.96 13.19
CA LYS A 75 -11.68 -11.98 14.56
C LYS A 75 -10.80 -12.84 15.45
N ASN A 76 -10.59 -12.39 16.69
CA ASN A 76 -9.97 -13.21 17.72
C ASN A 76 -10.97 -14.17 18.37
N GLU A 77 -10.51 -14.97 19.36
CA GLU A 77 -11.34 -15.96 20.07
C GLU A 77 -12.49 -15.32 20.87
N GLN A 78 -12.40 -14.02 21.18
CA GLN A 78 -13.43 -13.24 21.85
C GLN A 78 -14.41 -12.58 20.87
N GLY A 79 -14.23 -12.77 19.55
CA GLY A 79 -15.06 -12.17 18.52
C GLY A 79 -14.74 -10.70 18.22
N GLN A 80 -13.64 -10.17 18.76
CA GLN A 80 -13.22 -8.79 18.51
C GLN A 80 -12.57 -8.67 17.13
N ASP A 81 -12.84 -7.56 16.46
CA ASP A 81 -12.30 -7.28 15.13
C ASP A 81 -10.82 -6.87 15.22
N ILE A 82 -10.02 -7.47 14.34
CA ILE A 82 -8.60 -7.17 14.15
C ILE A 82 -8.35 -6.99 12.66
N GLY A 83 -7.96 -5.78 12.26
CA GLY A 83 -7.45 -5.49 10.94
C GLY A 83 -5.95 -5.73 10.88
N LEU A 84 -5.47 -6.35 9.80
CA LEU A 84 -4.04 -6.46 9.50
C LEU A 84 -3.76 -5.91 8.12
N GLN A 85 -2.59 -5.31 7.99
CA GLN A 85 -2.04 -4.85 6.73
C GLN A 85 -0.58 -5.29 6.62
N TRP A 86 -0.18 -5.70 5.43
CA TRP A 86 1.20 -5.87 5.02
C TRP A 86 1.36 -5.47 3.57
N THR A 87 2.32 -4.60 3.31
CA THR A 87 2.72 -4.26 1.95
C THR A 87 4.22 -4.38 1.82
N GLN A 88 4.68 -5.03 0.77
CA GLN A 88 6.07 -4.91 0.35
C GLN A 88 6.15 -4.23 -1.00
N PHE A 89 6.88 -3.15 -1.06
CA PHE A 89 7.19 -2.39 -2.25
C PHE A 89 8.57 -2.77 -2.76
N ARG A 90 8.71 -2.81 -4.09
CA ARG A 90 9.99 -2.77 -4.77
C ARG A 90 10.03 -1.51 -5.63
N VAL A 91 11.13 -0.78 -5.55
CA VAL A 91 11.41 0.39 -6.38
C VAL A 91 12.74 0.21 -7.08
N SER A 92 12.75 0.32 -8.39
CA SER A 92 13.99 0.37 -9.18
C SER A 92 14.50 1.82 -9.22
N LEU A 93 15.74 2.01 -8.80
CA LEU A 93 16.40 3.32 -8.74
C LEU A 93 17.04 3.67 -10.10
N ASP A 94 17.34 2.65 -10.89
CA ASP A 94 17.84 2.77 -12.26
C ASP A 94 17.29 1.63 -13.13
N ASN A 95 17.39 1.75 -14.46
CA ASN A 95 16.88 0.75 -15.40
C ASN A 95 17.88 -0.37 -15.72
N LYS A 96 18.96 -0.48 -14.96
CA LYS A 96 19.99 -1.50 -15.20
C LYS A 96 19.53 -2.83 -14.63
N LEU A 97 19.15 -3.74 -15.51
CA LEU A 97 18.73 -5.09 -15.16
C LEU A 97 19.90 -6.04 -14.83
N THR A 98 21.15 -5.60 -15.00
CA THR A 98 22.31 -6.43 -14.73
C THR A 98 22.42 -6.66 -13.22
N PRO A 99 22.39 -7.92 -12.75
CA PRO A 99 22.61 -8.22 -11.35
C PRO A 99 23.97 -7.66 -10.91
N GLN A 100 23.94 -6.75 -9.96
CA GLN A 100 25.16 -6.23 -9.36
C GLN A 100 25.47 -7.04 -8.12
N HIS A 101 26.74 -7.34 -7.89
CA HIS A 101 27.16 -8.15 -6.75
C HIS A 101 27.12 -7.35 -5.44
N GLY A 102 26.60 -7.97 -4.38
CA GLY A 102 26.54 -7.39 -3.06
C GLY A 102 25.59 -6.18 -2.98
N TRP A 103 26.05 -5.10 -2.38
CA TRP A 103 25.24 -3.88 -2.12
C TRP A 103 25.10 -2.94 -3.33
N GLN A 104 25.67 -3.30 -4.47
CA GLN A 104 25.60 -2.51 -5.71
C GLN A 104 24.36 -2.86 -6.54
N THR A 105 23.20 -2.81 -5.93
CA THR A 105 21.93 -3.05 -6.62
C THR A 105 21.17 -1.75 -6.84
N GLY A 106 20.51 -1.62 -7.98
CA GLY A 106 19.55 -0.57 -8.26
C GLY A 106 18.16 -0.83 -7.66
N GLN A 107 17.96 -1.92 -6.92
CA GLN A 107 16.66 -2.27 -6.35
C GLN A 107 16.58 -1.90 -4.87
N LEU A 108 15.50 -1.22 -4.51
CA LEU A 108 15.17 -0.84 -3.13
C LEU A 108 13.84 -1.51 -2.74
N PHE A 109 13.83 -2.10 -1.56
CA PHE A 109 12.63 -2.65 -0.95
C PHE A 109 12.20 -1.80 0.25
N MET A 110 10.92 -1.58 0.37
CA MET A 110 10.27 -0.99 1.52
C MET A 110 9.11 -1.90 1.92
N ALA A 111 8.86 -2.05 3.21
CA ALA A 111 7.68 -2.75 3.68
C ALA A 111 7.01 -2.00 4.81
N HIS A 112 5.68 -1.98 4.77
CA HIS A 112 4.81 -1.47 5.82
C HIS A 112 4.01 -2.63 6.41
N ALA A 113 3.74 -2.56 7.71
CA ALA A 113 2.84 -3.49 8.38
C ALA A 113 2.07 -2.77 9.47
N ALA A 114 0.83 -3.19 9.68
CA ALA A 114 -0.02 -2.66 10.74
C ALA A 114 -0.90 -3.74 11.37
N VAL A 115 -1.24 -3.51 12.63
CA VAL A 115 -2.30 -4.21 13.37
C VAL A 115 -3.25 -3.15 13.91
N THR A 116 -4.53 -3.30 13.62
CA THR A 116 -5.58 -2.33 13.98
C THR A 116 -6.72 -3.03 14.70
N SER A 117 -7.09 -2.50 15.86
CA SER A 117 -8.34 -2.83 16.56
C SER A 117 -9.17 -1.55 16.74
N GLU A 118 -10.33 -1.65 17.33
CA GLU A 118 -11.18 -0.47 17.61
C GLU A 118 -10.44 0.63 18.41
N SER A 119 -9.53 0.25 19.31
CA SER A 119 -8.86 1.18 20.24
C SER A 119 -7.35 1.34 19.98
N GLN A 120 -6.75 0.53 19.13
CA GLN A 120 -5.30 0.50 18.91
C GLN A 120 -4.97 0.42 17.43
N HIS A 121 -3.91 1.10 17.03
CA HIS A 121 -3.32 1.03 15.71
C HIS A 121 -1.81 1.11 15.84
N GLU A 122 -1.15 -0.02 15.60
CA GLU A 122 0.30 -0.14 15.66
C GLU A 122 0.86 -0.34 14.26
N VAL A 123 1.91 0.40 13.95
CA VAL A 123 2.53 0.41 12.62
C VAL A 123 4.03 0.19 12.71
N ALA A 124 4.59 -0.41 11.68
CA ALA A 124 6.01 -0.61 11.51
C ALA A 124 6.42 -0.47 10.05
N GLU A 125 7.67 -0.06 9.84
CA GLU A 125 8.27 0.15 8.52
C GLU A 125 9.66 -0.48 8.46
N ARG A 126 10.04 -0.96 7.27
CA ARG A 126 11.38 -1.45 6.97
C ARG A 126 11.82 -1.02 5.59
N TRP A 127 13.13 -0.81 5.48
CA TRP A 127 13.79 -0.48 4.23
C TRP A 127 15.07 -1.31 4.07
N GLU A 128 15.34 -1.78 2.87
CA GLU A 128 16.57 -2.47 2.54
C GLU A 128 16.85 -2.39 1.03
N ARG A 129 18.12 -2.41 0.66
CA ARG A 129 18.54 -2.70 -0.71
C ARG A 129 18.37 -4.19 -0.99
N GLN A 130 18.09 -4.53 -2.25
CA GLN A 130 18.05 -5.94 -2.64
C GLN A 130 19.32 -6.68 -2.21
N HIS A 131 19.12 -7.75 -1.46
CA HIS A 131 20.17 -8.65 -1.05
C HIS A 131 19.57 -10.05 -0.81
N PRO A 132 20.18 -11.14 -1.32
CA PRO A 132 19.59 -12.48 -1.23
C PRO A 132 19.22 -12.98 0.16
N GLU A 133 19.82 -12.40 1.21
CA GLU A 133 19.55 -12.78 2.60
C GLU A 133 18.70 -11.76 3.35
N LEU A 134 18.58 -10.51 2.87
CA LEU A 134 17.94 -9.43 3.59
C LEU A 134 16.63 -8.95 2.96
N ALA A 135 16.59 -8.81 1.63
CA ALA A 135 15.38 -8.38 0.92
C ALA A 135 15.42 -8.83 -0.53
N ASP A 136 14.47 -9.68 -0.90
CA ASP A 136 14.43 -10.21 -2.28
C ASP A 136 13.06 -10.81 -2.60
N VAL A 137 12.88 -11.20 -3.86
CA VAL A 137 11.77 -11.99 -4.37
C VAL A 137 12.31 -13.23 -5.07
N ALA A 138 12.05 -14.40 -4.49
CA ALA A 138 12.38 -15.68 -5.11
C ALA A 138 11.13 -16.27 -5.79
N ASN A 139 11.31 -16.99 -6.90
CA ASN A 139 10.19 -17.40 -7.75
C ASN A 139 9.73 -18.84 -7.52
N SER A 140 10.59 -19.72 -7.02
CA SER A 140 10.24 -21.14 -6.89
C SER A 140 10.92 -21.78 -5.67
N PRO A 141 10.19 -21.94 -4.56
CA PRO A 141 8.84 -21.44 -4.30
C PRO A 141 8.81 -19.90 -4.25
N LEU A 142 7.65 -19.30 -4.52
CA LEU A 142 7.50 -17.85 -4.43
C LEU A 142 7.72 -17.37 -2.99
N GLN A 143 8.67 -16.48 -2.82
CA GLN A 143 8.95 -15.78 -1.56
C GLN A 143 9.06 -14.29 -1.82
N VAL A 144 8.47 -13.48 -0.95
CA VAL A 144 8.64 -12.04 -0.92
C VAL A 144 9.03 -11.67 0.50
N PHE A 145 10.24 -11.14 0.70
CA PHE A 145 10.71 -10.93 2.05
C PHE A 145 11.57 -9.67 2.21
N LEU A 146 11.52 -9.13 3.40
CA LEU A 146 12.39 -8.07 3.89
C LEU A 146 12.72 -8.37 5.36
N HIS A 147 13.95 -8.79 5.64
CA HIS A 147 14.42 -9.28 6.93
C HIS A 147 13.57 -10.48 7.41
N ASN A 148 12.92 -10.35 8.56
CA ASN A 148 12.04 -11.37 9.14
C ASN A 148 10.54 -11.17 8.81
N TRP A 149 10.21 -10.27 7.88
CA TRP A 149 8.88 -10.16 7.29
C TRP A 149 8.87 -10.97 6.01
N ARG A 150 7.98 -11.95 5.91
CA ARG A 150 8.05 -12.91 4.84
C ARG A 150 6.69 -13.44 4.43
N TRP A 151 6.39 -13.27 3.16
CA TRP A 151 5.42 -14.09 2.42
C TRP A 151 6.14 -15.30 1.87
N GLN A 152 5.63 -16.49 2.16
CA GLN A 152 6.20 -17.75 1.71
C GLN A 152 5.11 -18.63 1.12
N SER A 153 5.07 -18.79 -0.19
CA SER A 153 4.20 -19.73 -0.87
C SER A 153 4.73 -21.15 -0.81
N GLN A 154 3.86 -22.13 -1.01
CA GLN A 154 4.26 -23.56 -1.06
C GLN A 154 4.86 -23.95 -2.41
N SER A 155 4.63 -23.16 -3.46
CA SER A 155 5.13 -23.38 -4.83
C SER A 155 5.41 -22.03 -5.50
N ASP A 156 5.50 -22.02 -6.82
CA ASP A 156 5.54 -20.81 -7.65
C ASP A 156 4.18 -20.07 -7.73
N GLN A 157 3.09 -20.73 -7.28
CA GLN A 157 1.78 -20.11 -7.17
C GLN A 157 1.72 -19.15 -5.98
N LEU A 158 0.82 -18.16 -6.06
CA LEU A 158 0.63 -17.18 -5.00
C LEU A 158 0.16 -17.82 -3.68
N LEU A 159 -0.77 -18.76 -3.78
CA LEU A 159 -1.39 -19.45 -2.65
C LEU A 159 -1.38 -20.99 -2.88
N PRO A 160 -1.39 -21.81 -1.82
CA PRO A 160 -1.38 -21.42 -0.40
C PRO A 160 -0.02 -20.88 0.06
N ALA A 161 -0.07 -20.02 1.08
CA ALA A 161 1.11 -19.35 1.60
C ALA A 161 1.06 -19.17 3.12
N THR A 162 2.19 -18.78 3.68
CA THR A 162 2.28 -18.23 5.04
C THR A 162 2.78 -16.79 4.97
N LEU A 163 2.27 -15.93 5.86
CA LEU A 163 2.81 -14.59 6.07
C LEU A 163 3.25 -14.45 7.52
N THR A 164 4.51 -14.07 7.70
CA THR A 164 5.07 -13.77 9.01
C THR A 164 5.57 -12.34 9.02
N VAL A 165 5.11 -11.58 10.01
CA VAL A 165 5.63 -10.25 10.32
C VAL A 165 5.99 -10.23 11.79
N LYS A 166 7.19 -9.79 12.11
CA LYS A 166 7.66 -9.67 13.49
C LYS A 166 8.27 -8.29 13.73
N ASP A 167 7.65 -7.57 14.64
CA ASP A 167 8.11 -6.28 15.13
C ASP A 167 8.07 -6.27 16.67
N ASP A 168 8.68 -5.29 17.29
CA ASP A 168 8.69 -5.16 18.74
C ASP A 168 7.29 -4.91 19.30
N LYS A 169 6.47 -4.12 18.58
CA LYS A 169 5.13 -3.73 19.02
C LYS A 169 4.09 -4.82 18.76
N PHE A 170 4.23 -5.55 17.64
CA PHE A 170 3.30 -6.60 17.25
C PHE A 170 4.00 -7.71 16.46
N GLU A 171 3.34 -8.85 16.37
CA GLU A 171 3.76 -9.97 15.52
C GLU A 171 2.54 -10.70 15.01
N TYR A 172 2.60 -11.19 13.76
CA TYR A 172 1.59 -12.12 13.26
C TYR A 172 2.19 -13.22 12.42
N GLN A 173 1.57 -14.40 12.52
CA GLN A 173 1.92 -15.60 11.78
C GLN A 173 0.61 -16.18 11.22
N LEU A 174 0.46 -16.08 9.90
CA LEU A 174 -0.78 -16.36 9.21
C LEU A 174 -0.60 -17.49 8.19
N SER A 175 -1.59 -18.33 8.07
CA SER A 175 -1.79 -19.27 6.97
C SER A 175 -2.87 -18.71 6.04
N LEU A 176 -2.57 -18.69 4.75
CA LEU A 176 -3.42 -18.11 3.73
C LEU A 176 -3.73 -19.13 2.64
N SER A 177 -4.99 -19.21 2.25
CA SER A 177 -5.44 -20.08 1.17
C SER A 177 -6.63 -19.47 0.43
N SER A 178 -6.81 -19.86 -0.83
CA SER A 178 -7.99 -19.49 -1.61
C SER A 178 -8.36 -20.64 -2.54
N ASP A 179 -9.66 -20.83 -2.74
CA ASP A 179 -10.25 -21.72 -3.74
C ASP A 179 -10.86 -20.93 -4.92
N ALA A 180 -10.86 -19.59 -4.84
CA ALA A 180 -11.37 -18.73 -5.87
C ALA A 180 -10.26 -18.31 -6.86
N PRO A 181 -10.61 -18.00 -8.11
CA PRO A 181 -9.67 -17.47 -9.07
C PRO A 181 -9.22 -16.05 -8.71
N ILE A 182 -8.10 -15.62 -9.28
CA ILE A 182 -7.67 -14.22 -9.25
C ILE A 182 -8.52 -13.38 -10.20
N HIS A 183 -8.67 -12.09 -9.87
CA HIS A 183 -9.41 -11.12 -10.66
C HIS A 183 -8.46 -10.10 -11.29
N LYS A 184 -8.46 -10.02 -12.62
CA LYS A 184 -7.65 -9.05 -13.37
C LYS A 184 -8.39 -7.72 -13.42
N GLN A 185 -7.77 -6.66 -12.89
CA GLN A 185 -8.38 -5.33 -12.83
C GLN A 185 -8.30 -4.61 -14.19
N GLY A 186 -9.27 -3.73 -14.44
CA GLY A 186 -9.37 -3.03 -15.73
C GLY A 186 -9.54 -3.96 -16.92
N GLN A 187 -8.87 -3.69 -18.02
CA GLN A 187 -8.97 -4.49 -19.24
C GLN A 187 -7.97 -5.66 -19.18
N GLN A 188 -8.39 -6.79 -18.60
CA GLN A 188 -7.58 -8.01 -18.48
C GLN A 188 -6.22 -7.80 -17.78
N GLY A 189 -6.20 -6.90 -16.78
CA GLY A 189 -4.99 -6.56 -16.03
C GLY A 189 -4.39 -5.19 -16.40
N TYR A 190 -4.77 -4.61 -17.53
CA TYR A 190 -4.41 -3.22 -17.83
C TYR A 190 -5.35 -2.28 -17.08
N SER A 191 -4.88 -1.73 -15.97
CA SER A 191 -5.62 -0.84 -15.08
C SER A 191 -5.24 0.61 -15.34
N GLN A 192 -6.12 1.36 -15.97
CA GLN A 192 -5.92 2.79 -16.23
C GLN A 192 -5.93 3.57 -14.90
N LYS A 193 -5.08 4.60 -14.83
CA LYS A 193 -4.88 5.41 -13.61
C LYS A 193 -5.15 6.91 -13.83
N HIS A 194 -5.54 7.31 -15.01
CA HIS A 194 -5.82 8.71 -15.31
C HIS A 194 -6.98 8.83 -16.32
N ALA A 195 -7.79 9.88 -16.18
CA ALA A 195 -8.98 10.06 -17.03
C ALA A 195 -8.63 10.29 -18.51
N THR A 196 -7.52 10.96 -18.81
CA THR A 196 -7.15 11.38 -20.17
C THR A 196 -5.73 11.01 -20.60
N GLN A 197 -4.82 10.75 -19.62
CA GLN A 197 -3.44 10.37 -19.93
C GLN A 197 -3.28 8.85 -20.01
N PRO A 198 -2.31 8.33 -20.77
CA PRO A 198 -2.08 6.89 -20.92
C PRO A 198 -1.28 6.32 -19.74
N ILE A 199 -1.67 6.68 -18.52
CA ILE A 199 -1.06 6.18 -17.27
C ILE A 199 -1.83 4.95 -16.84
N ALA A 200 -1.13 3.85 -16.63
CA ALA A 200 -1.71 2.57 -16.26
C ALA A 200 -0.73 1.71 -15.47
N SER A 201 -1.24 0.70 -14.81
CA SER A 201 -0.50 -0.38 -14.20
C SER A 201 -0.98 -1.73 -14.73
N TYR A 202 -0.16 -2.77 -14.57
CA TYR A 202 -0.64 -4.13 -14.53
C TYR A 202 -1.13 -4.42 -13.12
N TYR A 203 -2.36 -4.95 -12.99
CA TYR A 203 -3.02 -5.08 -11.71
C TYR A 203 -3.94 -6.29 -11.67
N TYR A 204 -3.78 -7.13 -10.66
CA TYR A 204 -4.73 -8.17 -10.32
C TYR A 204 -4.95 -8.26 -8.81
N SER A 205 -6.11 -8.79 -8.42
CA SER A 205 -6.50 -9.01 -7.03
C SER A 205 -6.79 -10.50 -6.77
N GLN A 206 -6.49 -10.96 -5.55
CA GLN A 206 -7.04 -12.17 -4.97
C GLN A 206 -7.88 -11.78 -3.74
N PRO A 207 -9.19 -11.52 -3.93
CA PRO A 207 -10.04 -10.93 -2.88
C PRO A 207 -10.70 -11.97 -1.95
N PHE A 208 -10.53 -13.27 -2.21
CA PHE A 208 -11.18 -14.35 -1.48
C PHE A 208 -10.16 -15.24 -0.75
N ILE A 209 -9.33 -14.64 0.10
CA ILE A 209 -8.32 -15.35 0.88
C ILE A 209 -8.92 -15.74 2.23
N LYS A 210 -8.88 -17.02 2.57
CA LYS A 210 -9.14 -17.54 3.91
C LYS A 210 -7.88 -17.43 4.74
N ILE A 211 -7.98 -16.84 5.90
CA ILE A 211 -6.84 -16.60 6.80
C ILE A 211 -7.12 -17.23 8.17
N SER A 212 -6.12 -17.89 8.71
CA SER A 212 -6.07 -18.33 10.10
C SER A 212 -4.66 -18.19 10.64
N GLY A 213 -4.52 -18.06 11.94
CA GLY A 213 -3.21 -17.91 12.54
C GLY A 213 -3.25 -17.30 13.93
N LYS A 214 -2.21 -16.54 14.25
CA LYS A 214 -2.10 -15.84 15.52
C LYS A 214 -1.48 -14.46 15.36
N VAL A 215 -1.91 -13.54 16.22
CA VAL A 215 -1.43 -12.16 16.29
C VAL A 215 -1.02 -11.88 17.73
N ARG A 216 0.16 -11.26 17.93
CA ARG A 216 0.59 -10.74 19.21
C ARG A 216 0.34 -9.23 19.26
N ILE A 217 -0.41 -8.79 20.25
CA ILE A 217 -0.69 -7.39 20.56
C ILE A 217 -0.45 -7.20 22.05
N ASN A 218 0.28 -6.17 22.46
CA ASN A 218 0.60 -5.91 23.89
C ASN A 218 1.14 -7.15 24.62
N ASP A 219 2.09 -7.85 23.98
CA ASP A 219 2.71 -9.09 24.47
C ASP A 219 1.75 -10.28 24.66
N THR A 220 0.50 -10.16 24.22
CA THR A 220 -0.50 -11.23 24.31
C THR A 220 -0.76 -11.82 22.92
N TRP A 221 -0.69 -13.14 22.81
CA TRP A 221 -1.05 -13.86 21.59
C TRP A 221 -2.55 -14.14 21.55
N HIS A 222 -3.15 -13.85 20.39
CA HIS A 222 -4.54 -14.13 20.07
C HIS A 222 -4.58 -15.05 18.86
N MET A 223 -5.36 -16.12 18.91
CA MET A 223 -5.69 -16.89 17.73
C MET A 223 -6.69 -16.08 16.90
N VAL A 224 -6.50 -16.06 15.59
CA VAL A 224 -7.34 -15.26 14.70
C VAL A 224 -7.76 -16.06 13.48
N GLN A 225 -8.92 -15.71 12.95
CA GLN A 225 -9.42 -16.25 11.68
C GLN A 225 -10.27 -15.20 10.96
N GLY A 226 -10.35 -15.29 9.65
CA GLY A 226 -11.16 -14.39 8.84
C GLY A 226 -10.78 -14.42 7.38
N GLU A 227 -10.93 -13.28 6.73
CA GLU A 227 -10.72 -13.12 5.30
C GLU A 227 -9.67 -12.06 5.00
N GLY A 228 -9.00 -12.22 3.87
CA GLY A 228 -8.02 -11.28 3.36
C GLY A 228 -8.22 -11.00 1.88
N TRP A 229 -7.60 -9.91 1.48
CA TRP A 229 -7.53 -9.41 0.13
C TRP A 229 -6.07 -9.14 -0.22
N LEU A 230 -5.60 -9.64 -1.35
CA LEU A 230 -4.28 -9.34 -1.86
C LEU A 230 -4.36 -8.66 -3.21
N ASP A 231 -3.64 -7.56 -3.34
CA ASP A 231 -3.38 -6.87 -4.60
C ASP A 231 -1.93 -7.04 -5.02
N ARG A 232 -1.77 -7.22 -6.32
CA ARG A 232 -0.49 -7.28 -6.99
C ARG A 232 -0.51 -6.28 -8.12
N GLU A 233 0.39 -5.30 -8.06
CA GLU A 233 0.38 -4.21 -9.02
C GLU A 233 1.80 -3.74 -9.35
N TRP A 234 2.06 -3.45 -10.63
CA TRP A 234 3.36 -2.93 -11.09
C TRP A 234 3.19 -1.95 -12.24
N SER A 235 4.07 -0.96 -12.26
CA SER A 235 4.09 0.11 -13.25
C SER A 235 5.40 0.88 -13.22
N SER A 236 5.65 1.64 -14.28
CA SER A 236 6.73 2.62 -14.30
C SER A 236 6.25 4.04 -14.02
N GLN A 237 4.95 4.30 -14.15
CA GLN A 237 4.30 5.54 -13.76
C GLN A 237 2.90 5.23 -13.21
N PHE A 238 2.67 5.55 -11.94
CA PHE A 238 1.41 5.25 -11.26
C PHE A 238 0.46 6.44 -11.17
N LEU A 239 0.99 7.62 -10.87
CA LEU A 239 0.22 8.86 -10.79
C LEU A 239 0.79 9.92 -11.74
N ASP A 240 -0.09 10.80 -12.21
CA ASP A 240 0.29 12.05 -12.84
C ASP A 240 0.56 13.14 -11.79
N LYS A 241 1.36 14.14 -12.16
CA LYS A 241 1.66 15.30 -11.27
C LYS A 241 0.42 16.11 -10.91
N SER A 242 -0.63 16.04 -11.70
CA SER A 242 -1.92 16.68 -11.44
C SER A 242 -2.80 15.91 -10.44
N GLN A 243 -2.42 14.70 -10.07
CA GLN A 243 -3.16 13.85 -9.12
C GLN A 243 -2.57 13.98 -7.72
N ALA A 244 -3.42 14.29 -6.74
CA ALA A 244 -3.00 14.51 -5.35
C ALA A 244 -2.77 13.22 -4.56
N GLY A 245 -3.39 12.11 -4.97
CA GLY A 245 -3.38 10.82 -4.28
C GLY A 245 -4.61 10.02 -4.61
N TRP A 246 -4.92 9.03 -3.78
CA TRP A 246 -6.07 8.16 -3.99
C TRP A 246 -6.86 7.88 -2.72
N ASP A 247 -8.08 7.40 -2.93
CA ASP A 247 -8.92 6.71 -1.96
C ASP A 247 -9.21 5.33 -2.54
N TRP A 248 -8.86 4.26 -1.83
CA TRP A 248 -9.03 2.88 -2.26
C TRP A 248 -9.84 2.10 -1.22
N PHE A 249 -10.79 1.31 -1.72
CA PHE A 249 -11.70 0.50 -0.93
C PHE A 249 -11.66 -0.94 -1.40
N ALA A 250 -11.49 -1.88 -0.46
CA ALA A 250 -11.69 -3.30 -0.65
C ALA A 250 -12.79 -3.77 0.31
N LEU A 251 -13.98 -4.05 -0.21
CA LEU A 251 -15.16 -4.30 0.58
C LEU A 251 -15.68 -5.72 0.34
N THR A 252 -16.00 -6.41 1.43
CA THR A 252 -16.81 -7.63 1.41
C THR A 252 -18.26 -7.21 1.54
N ILE A 253 -19.06 -7.39 0.50
CA ILE A 253 -20.49 -7.02 0.50
C ILE A 253 -21.39 -8.22 0.75
N ASN A 254 -20.92 -9.42 0.44
CA ASN A 254 -21.44 -10.68 0.93
C ASN A 254 -20.34 -11.79 0.81
N PRO A 255 -20.55 -13.02 1.31
CA PRO A 255 -19.50 -14.06 1.30
C PRO A 255 -18.92 -14.40 -0.07
N ASP A 256 -19.71 -14.26 -1.13
CA ASP A 256 -19.33 -14.62 -2.49
C ASP A 256 -19.11 -13.42 -3.42
N GLU A 257 -19.20 -12.20 -2.87
CA GLU A 257 -19.12 -10.97 -3.65
C GLU A 257 -18.27 -9.90 -2.95
N LYS A 258 -17.30 -9.40 -3.66
CA LYS A 258 -16.39 -8.35 -3.20
C LYS A 258 -16.50 -7.14 -4.12
N LEU A 259 -16.32 -5.95 -3.56
CA LEU A 259 -16.30 -4.69 -4.28
C LEU A 259 -14.98 -3.98 -4.04
N MET A 260 -14.27 -3.68 -5.12
CA MET A 260 -13.14 -2.75 -5.10
C MET A 260 -13.58 -1.42 -5.73
N VAL A 261 -13.21 -0.33 -5.09
CA VAL A 261 -13.37 1.02 -5.66
C VAL A 261 -12.07 1.79 -5.43
N TYR A 262 -11.62 2.53 -6.42
CA TYR A 262 -10.63 3.58 -6.18
C TYR A 262 -11.01 4.87 -6.87
N ARG A 263 -10.66 5.98 -6.24
CA ARG A 263 -10.68 7.32 -6.79
C ARG A 263 -9.27 7.89 -6.78
N LEU A 264 -8.73 8.19 -7.93
CA LEU A 264 -7.49 8.94 -8.08
C LEU A 264 -7.87 10.42 -8.17
N ARG A 265 -7.53 11.18 -7.13
CA ARG A 265 -7.94 12.58 -7.01
C ARG A 265 -7.12 13.48 -7.91
N GLY A 266 -7.78 14.14 -8.87
CA GLY A 266 -7.18 15.02 -9.86
C GLY A 266 -8.21 16.01 -10.42
N ASN A 267 -7.92 16.55 -11.59
CA ASN A 267 -8.87 17.39 -12.31
C ASN A 267 -8.92 16.95 -13.79
N PRO A 268 -9.94 16.14 -14.19
CA PRO A 268 -10.95 15.53 -13.32
C PRO A 268 -10.43 14.36 -12.49
N ASP A 269 -11.17 13.97 -11.45
CA ASP A 269 -10.97 12.69 -10.74
C ASP A 269 -11.12 11.52 -11.72
N TYR A 270 -10.39 10.43 -11.45
CA TYR A 270 -10.56 9.15 -12.11
C TYR A 270 -11.09 8.13 -11.13
N VAL A 271 -12.27 7.59 -11.38
CA VAL A 271 -12.92 6.57 -10.53
C VAL A 271 -13.08 5.28 -11.30
N TYR A 272 -12.78 4.19 -10.64
CA TYR A 272 -13.00 2.84 -11.13
C TYR A 272 -13.57 1.98 -10.00
N ALA A 273 -14.52 1.10 -10.34
CA ALA A 273 -15.02 0.09 -9.43
C ALA A 273 -15.15 -1.27 -10.13
N ASN A 274 -15.03 -2.34 -9.32
CA ASN A 274 -15.16 -3.70 -9.80
C ASN A 274 -15.88 -4.55 -8.76
N ILE A 275 -17.06 -5.08 -9.10
CA ILE A 275 -17.74 -6.13 -8.36
C ILE A 275 -17.15 -7.46 -8.82
N MET A 276 -16.65 -8.27 -7.91
CA MET A 276 -15.97 -9.53 -8.17
C MET A 276 -16.66 -10.66 -7.43
N ASN A 277 -17.01 -11.71 -8.16
CA ASN A 277 -17.66 -12.88 -7.62
C ASN A 277 -16.66 -14.03 -7.40
N ARG A 278 -16.94 -14.88 -6.42
CA ARG A 278 -16.12 -16.05 -6.09
C ARG A 278 -15.93 -17.01 -7.25
N ASP A 279 -16.86 -17.07 -8.20
CA ASP A 279 -16.78 -17.91 -9.41
C ASP A 279 -15.85 -17.33 -10.51
N GLY A 280 -15.28 -16.14 -10.30
CA GLY A 280 -14.41 -15.44 -11.24
C GLY A 280 -15.13 -14.45 -12.15
N SER A 281 -16.45 -14.39 -12.16
CA SER A 281 -17.19 -13.37 -12.87
C SER A 281 -16.99 -11.99 -12.23
N GLN A 282 -17.04 -10.93 -13.03
CA GLN A 282 -16.84 -9.56 -12.54
C GLN A 282 -17.57 -8.53 -13.36
N GLN A 283 -17.92 -7.41 -12.75
CA GLN A 283 -18.56 -6.27 -13.39
C GLN A 283 -17.85 -4.98 -13.02
N GLN A 284 -17.46 -4.21 -14.05
CA GLN A 284 -16.64 -3.00 -13.90
C GLN A 284 -17.45 -1.74 -14.17
N PHE A 285 -17.11 -0.66 -13.45
CA PHE A 285 -17.77 0.64 -13.49
C PHE A 285 -16.72 1.76 -13.50
N ASN A 286 -17.14 2.95 -13.88
CA ASN A 286 -16.28 4.13 -13.99
C ASN A 286 -16.94 5.39 -13.40
N ASN A 287 -16.33 6.54 -13.60
CA ASN A 287 -16.80 7.84 -13.10
C ASN A 287 -18.29 8.11 -13.30
N THR A 288 -18.91 7.59 -14.37
CA THR A 288 -20.32 7.89 -14.66
C THR A 288 -21.30 7.09 -13.83
N ASN A 289 -20.83 6.00 -13.23
CA ASN A 289 -21.66 5.07 -12.46
C ASN A 289 -21.45 5.21 -10.96
N VAL A 290 -20.23 5.57 -10.52
CA VAL A 290 -19.83 5.52 -9.12
C VAL A 290 -19.92 6.90 -8.48
N THR A 291 -20.61 6.98 -7.34
CA THR A 291 -20.67 8.19 -6.51
C THR A 291 -19.99 7.90 -5.18
N LEU A 292 -19.05 8.76 -4.81
CA LEU A 292 -18.34 8.74 -3.52
C LEU A 292 -18.57 10.08 -2.81
N LYS A 293 -19.16 10.04 -1.62
CA LYS A 293 -19.43 11.22 -0.80
C LYS A 293 -18.88 11.01 0.60
N VAL A 294 -18.03 11.94 1.05
CA VAL A 294 -17.51 11.96 2.42
C VAL A 294 -18.64 12.32 3.39
N THR A 295 -18.80 11.56 4.44
CA THR A 295 -19.79 11.77 5.50
C THR A 295 -19.15 12.11 6.84
N GLU A 296 -17.92 11.66 7.09
CA GLU A 296 -17.17 11.93 8.33
C GLU A 296 -15.69 12.13 8.03
N THR A 297 -15.04 13.03 8.76
CA THR A 297 -13.62 13.35 8.63
C THR A 297 -12.94 13.31 10.00
N PHE A 298 -11.75 12.73 10.08
CA PHE A 298 -10.88 12.74 11.25
C PHE A 298 -9.66 13.61 11.00
N SER A 299 -9.41 14.56 11.92
CA SER A 299 -8.28 15.49 11.81
C SER A 299 -7.17 15.12 12.80
N LYS A 300 -5.94 14.99 12.30
CA LYS A 300 -4.76 14.69 13.11
C LYS A 300 -3.52 15.33 12.50
N ALA A 301 -2.74 16.05 13.31
CA ALA A 301 -1.45 16.63 12.93
C ALA A 301 -1.49 17.48 11.64
N GLY A 302 -2.62 18.13 11.33
CA GLY A 302 -2.80 18.94 10.12
C GLY A 302 -3.31 18.17 8.90
N HIS A 303 -3.46 16.87 8.98
CA HIS A 303 -4.12 16.02 7.97
C HIS A 303 -5.61 15.88 8.27
N ASN A 304 -6.43 15.79 7.23
CA ASN A 304 -7.88 15.61 7.34
C ASN A 304 -8.31 14.37 6.55
N TYR A 305 -8.37 13.24 7.23
CA TYR A 305 -8.72 11.95 6.61
C TYR A 305 -10.22 11.73 6.56
N PRO A 306 -10.83 11.51 5.39
CA PRO A 306 -12.24 11.15 5.28
C PRO A 306 -12.45 9.69 5.70
N ILE A 307 -12.94 9.48 6.91
CA ILE A 307 -13.10 8.18 7.55
C ILE A 307 -14.50 7.58 7.44
N GLY A 308 -15.47 8.37 6.97
CA GLY A 308 -16.82 7.93 6.69
C GLY A 308 -17.25 8.32 5.28
N TRP A 309 -17.91 7.39 4.59
CA TRP A 309 -18.29 7.55 3.19
C TRP A 309 -19.67 6.99 2.91
N GLN A 310 -20.37 7.63 1.97
CA GLN A 310 -21.45 7.03 1.21
C GLN A 310 -20.94 6.68 -0.17
N LEU A 311 -21.13 5.42 -0.56
CA LEU A 311 -20.71 4.86 -1.84
C LEU A 311 -21.91 4.27 -2.55
N SER A 312 -22.21 4.71 -3.77
CA SER A 312 -23.27 4.11 -4.58
C SER A 312 -22.83 3.87 -6.02
N ILE A 313 -23.41 2.85 -6.65
CA ILE A 313 -23.18 2.50 -8.05
C ILE A 313 -24.53 2.46 -8.77
N SER A 314 -24.71 3.34 -9.76
CA SER A 314 -25.96 3.40 -10.54
C SER A 314 -26.23 2.09 -11.27
N ASP A 315 -27.53 1.80 -11.47
CA ASP A 315 -28.03 0.58 -12.10
C ASP A 315 -27.64 -0.74 -11.38
N THR A 316 -27.27 -0.62 -10.09
CA THR A 316 -27.02 -1.75 -9.20
C THR A 316 -27.72 -1.51 -7.85
N PRO A 317 -27.89 -2.54 -6.99
CA PRO A 317 -28.41 -2.34 -5.65
C PRO A 317 -27.40 -1.73 -4.67
N ILE A 318 -26.20 -1.35 -5.10
CA ILE A 318 -25.11 -0.87 -4.24
C ILE A 318 -25.39 0.56 -3.79
N ASP A 319 -25.72 0.71 -2.50
CA ASP A 319 -25.79 1.98 -1.77
C ASP A 319 -25.33 1.73 -0.33
N LEU A 320 -24.06 2.04 -0.06
CA LEU A 320 -23.33 1.64 1.12
C LEU A 320 -22.92 2.84 1.94
N GLU A 321 -22.97 2.67 3.26
CA GLU A 321 -22.23 3.48 4.21
C GLU A 321 -20.98 2.74 4.62
N VAL A 322 -19.82 3.36 4.46
CA VAL A 322 -18.51 2.81 4.85
C VAL A 322 -17.93 3.66 5.96
N LYS A 323 -17.57 3.04 7.08
CA LYS A 323 -17.05 3.75 8.24
C LYS A 323 -15.83 3.05 8.84
N ALA A 324 -14.78 3.83 9.14
CA ALA A 324 -13.60 3.33 9.83
C ALA A 324 -13.93 2.72 11.19
N ILE A 325 -13.36 1.55 11.48
CA ILE A 325 -13.45 0.91 12.81
C ILE A 325 -12.61 1.71 13.81
N ASN A 326 -11.45 2.18 13.39
CA ASN A 326 -10.58 3.04 14.18
C ASN A 326 -10.29 4.32 13.39
N SER A 327 -10.78 5.46 13.85
CA SER A 327 -10.56 6.75 13.18
C SER A 327 -9.08 7.13 13.07
N ASN A 328 -8.27 6.69 14.05
CA ASN A 328 -6.85 7.00 14.16
C ASN A 328 -5.98 5.90 13.53
N SER A 329 -6.28 5.49 12.30
CA SER A 329 -5.49 4.49 11.55
C SER A 329 -4.47 5.15 10.61
N GLU A 330 -3.85 6.25 11.04
CA GLU A 330 -2.78 6.88 10.29
C GLU A 330 -1.51 6.00 10.34
N MET A 331 -1.02 5.62 9.18
CA MET A 331 0.30 5.01 8.98
C MET A 331 1.34 6.11 9.14
N ALA A 332 1.70 6.42 10.39
CA ALA A 332 2.66 7.47 10.75
C ALA A 332 4.10 6.99 10.50
N LEU A 333 4.42 6.75 9.25
CA LEU A 333 5.69 6.22 8.75
C LEU A 333 6.47 7.29 7.98
N SER A 334 7.59 6.95 7.38
CA SER A 334 8.38 7.89 6.56
C SER A 334 7.60 8.43 5.36
N LEU A 335 6.64 7.66 4.86
CA LEU A 335 5.67 8.06 3.83
C LEU A 335 4.26 7.95 4.43
N PRO A 336 3.73 8.99 5.09
CA PRO A 336 2.48 8.90 5.84
C PRO A 336 1.26 8.81 4.91
N TYR A 337 0.29 8.00 5.32
CA TYR A 337 -1.03 7.84 4.72
C TYR A 337 -2.01 7.30 5.77
N TRP A 338 -3.28 7.13 5.43
CA TRP A 338 -4.26 6.52 6.33
C TRP A 338 -4.70 5.17 5.79
N GLU A 339 -4.73 4.15 6.64
CA GLU A 339 -5.15 2.81 6.23
C GLU A 339 -5.72 2.02 7.41
N GLY A 340 -6.94 1.50 7.25
CA GLY A 340 -7.57 0.74 8.32
C GLY A 340 -8.80 -0.05 7.90
N PRO A 341 -9.23 -0.98 8.79
CA PRO A 341 -10.45 -1.76 8.59
C PRO A 341 -11.69 -0.87 8.70
N VAL A 342 -12.71 -1.21 7.92
CA VAL A 342 -13.99 -0.50 7.87
C VAL A 342 -15.16 -1.44 8.05
N THR A 343 -16.27 -0.91 8.56
CA THR A 343 -17.59 -1.53 8.50
C THR A 343 -18.35 -1.05 7.28
N VAL A 344 -19.21 -1.88 6.74
CA VAL A 344 -20.10 -1.60 5.62
C VAL A 344 -21.54 -1.82 6.07
N THR A 345 -22.40 -0.83 5.83
CA THR A 345 -23.83 -0.90 6.10
C THR A 345 -24.63 -0.33 4.92
N GLY A 346 -25.95 -0.22 5.03
CA GLY A 346 -26.81 0.24 3.95
C GLY A 346 -27.46 -0.90 3.19
N SER A 347 -27.36 -0.92 1.87
CA SER A 347 -27.92 -1.99 1.03
C SER A 347 -27.35 -3.38 1.34
N HIS A 348 -26.12 -3.42 1.85
CA HIS A 348 -25.42 -4.65 2.27
C HIS A 348 -24.78 -4.46 3.63
N GLN A 349 -24.52 -5.59 4.31
CA GLN A 349 -23.79 -5.62 5.58
C GLN A 349 -22.45 -6.32 5.35
N GLY A 350 -21.36 -5.68 5.75
CA GLY A 350 -20.05 -6.23 5.50
C GLY A 350 -18.92 -5.56 6.27
N ILE A 351 -17.74 -5.89 5.85
CA ILE A 351 -16.45 -5.38 6.37
C ILE A 351 -15.54 -5.06 5.20
N GLY A 352 -14.45 -4.37 5.45
CA GLY A 352 -13.46 -4.11 4.40
C GLY A 352 -12.26 -3.35 4.91
N TYR A 353 -11.54 -2.78 3.95
CA TYR A 353 -10.40 -1.91 4.18
C TYR A 353 -10.54 -0.63 3.36
N LEU A 354 -10.04 0.45 3.92
CA LEU A 354 -9.93 1.77 3.28
C LEU A 354 -8.50 2.22 3.39
N GLU A 355 -7.93 2.66 2.27
CA GLU A 355 -6.62 3.30 2.18
C GLU A 355 -6.75 4.66 1.52
N MET A 356 -6.05 5.67 2.05
CA MET A 356 -6.10 7.03 1.54
C MET A 356 -4.73 7.68 1.59
N THR A 357 -4.30 8.27 0.49
CA THR A 357 -3.02 8.97 0.39
C THR A 357 -3.22 10.43 -0.04
N GLY A 358 -2.24 11.30 0.25
CA GLY A 358 -2.24 12.67 -0.25
C GLY A 358 -3.20 13.64 0.46
N TYR A 359 -3.53 13.40 1.71
CA TYR A 359 -4.32 14.29 2.58
C TYR A 359 -3.47 15.13 3.50
#